data_5eab3e784885dea9847a87920509646d
#
_entry.id   5eab3e784885dea9847a87920509646d
#
_cell.length_a   1.000
_cell.length_b   1.000
_cell.length_c   1.000
_cell.angle_alpha   90.00
_cell.angle_beta   90.00
_cell.angle_gamma   90.00
#
_symmetry.space_group_name_H-M   'P 1'
#
loop_
_entity.id
_entity.type
_entity.pdbx_description
1 polymer ?
#
loop_
_entity_poly.entity_id
_entity_poly.type
_entity_poly.pdbx_seq_one_letter_code
_entity_poly.pdbx_strand_id
1 'polypeptide(L)'
;AAWESPLFATLARIKLTKRQWHALGTLSEGALLPDQLEDILQPLWGGDVRLRERELAALVGRGMITMIDDRLALSERGREKYHEAQRMVEDARQDLSMGIGIDEYAMALSVLERMSLNAERLAR
;
A
#
# COMPACT_ATOMS: atom_id res chain seq x y z
N ALA A 1 5.22 11.88 5.29
CA ALA A 1 4.70 13.23 5.49
C ALA A 1 3.60 13.24 6.53
N ALA A 2 3.45 14.35 7.26
CA ALA A 2 2.47 14.46 8.35
C ALA A 2 1.02 14.23 7.88
N TRP A 3 0.69 14.63 6.66
CA TRP A 3 -0.66 14.46 6.12
C TRP A 3 -1.02 13.00 5.80
N GLU A 4 -0.01 12.14 5.63
CA GLU A 4 -0.24 10.71 5.42
C GLU A 4 -0.48 9.96 6.73
N SER A 5 0.05 10.45 7.84
CA SER A 5 0.07 9.76 9.12
C SER A 5 -1.29 9.24 9.60
N PRO A 6 -2.41 10.00 9.49
CA PRO A 6 -3.69 9.49 9.96
C PRO A 6 -4.17 8.25 9.21
N LEU A 7 -3.92 8.18 7.89
CA LEU A 7 -4.32 7.04 7.07
C LEU A 7 -3.44 5.83 7.33
N PHE A 8 -2.13 6.02 7.37
CA PHE A 8 -1.19 4.91 7.52
C PHE A 8 -1.00 4.46 8.96
N ALA A 9 -1.25 5.33 9.94
CA ALA A 9 -1.36 4.92 11.34
C ALA A 9 -2.48 3.89 11.54
N THR A 10 -3.55 4.01 10.77
CA THR A 10 -4.64 3.03 10.78
C THR A 10 -4.16 1.65 10.36
N LEU A 11 -3.32 1.57 9.32
CA LEU A 11 -2.72 0.31 8.88
C LEU A 11 -1.82 -0.31 9.93
N ALA A 12 -1.12 0.52 10.70
CA ALA A 12 -0.24 0.04 11.77
C ALA A 12 -1.01 -0.73 12.86
N ARG A 13 -2.28 -0.42 13.09
CA ARG A 13 -3.13 -1.14 14.04
C ARG A 13 -3.27 -2.61 13.69
N ILE A 14 -3.26 -2.94 12.41
CA ILE A 14 -3.33 -4.31 11.92
C ILE A 14 -1.97 -4.82 11.45
N LYS A 15 -0.91 -4.12 11.83
CA LYS A 15 0.49 -4.48 11.59
C LYS A 15 0.83 -4.58 10.11
N LEU A 16 0.35 -3.62 9.34
CA LEU A 16 0.73 -3.45 7.93
C LEU A 16 1.47 -2.14 7.75
N THR A 17 2.52 -2.17 6.94
CA THR A 17 3.16 -0.96 6.44
C THR A 17 2.43 -0.51 5.16
N LYS A 18 2.66 0.75 4.77
CA LYS A 18 2.17 1.27 3.49
C LYS A 18 2.63 0.39 2.32
N ARG A 19 3.89 -0.03 2.35
CA ARG A 19 4.46 -0.88 1.30
C ARG A 19 3.78 -2.23 1.24
N GLN A 20 3.55 -2.85 2.39
CA GLN A 20 2.85 -4.13 2.47
C GLN A 20 1.42 -4.00 1.94
N TRP A 21 0.73 -2.92 2.28
CA TRP A 21 -0.60 -2.66 1.76
C TRP A 21 -0.61 -2.54 0.24
N HIS A 22 0.37 -1.82 -0.34
CA HIS A 22 0.52 -1.72 -1.79
C HIS A 22 0.75 -3.09 -2.45
N ALA A 23 1.58 -3.93 -1.84
CA ALA A 23 1.84 -5.27 -2.36
C ALA A 23 0.58 -6.13 -2.34
N LEU A 24 -0.15 -6.12 -1.23
CA LEU A 24 -1.41 -6.87 -1.12
C LEU A 24 -2.43 -6.36 -2.13
N GLY A 25 -2.55 -5.05 -2.29
CA GLY A 25 -3.46 -4.44 -3.26
C GLY A 25 -3.13 -4.84 -4.69
N THR A 26 -1.86 -4.86 -5.04
CA THR A 26 -1.42 -5.27 -6.37
C THR A 26 -1.77 -6.74 -6.63
N LEU A 27 -1.50 -7.61 -5.67
CA LEU A 27 -1.80 -9.04 -5.81
C LEU A 27 -3.30 -9.34 -5.70
N SER A 28 -4.09 -8.43 -5.15
CA SER A 28 -5.54 -8.62 -5.09
C SER A 28 -6.18 -8.62 -6.48
N GLU A 29 -5.50 -8.05 -7.46
CA GLU A 29 -5.97 -8.01 -8.84
C GLU A 29 -5.64 -9.28 -9.62
N GLY A 30 -4.73 -10.10 -9.11
CA GLY A 30 -4.34 -11.36 -9.72
C GLY A 30 -2.93 -11.77 -9.34
N ALA A 31 -2.62 -13.05 -9.51
CA ALA A 31 -1.30 -13.58 -9.25
C ALA A 31 -0.28 -13.04 -10.27
N LEU A 32 0.93 -12.77 -9.79
CA LEU A 32 2.00 -12.19 -10.61
C LEU A 32 3.29 -12.96 -10.42
N LEU A 33 4.09 -13.05 -11.48
CA LEU A 33 5.48 -13.49 -11.36
C LEU A 33 6.24 -12.50 -10.46
N PRO A 34 7.26 -12.98 -9.71
CA PRO A 34 8.02 -12.07 -8.84
C PRO A 34 8.58 -10.84 -9.56
N ASP A 35 9.09 -11.00 -10.78
CA ASP A 35 9.64 -9.89 -11.55
C ASP A 35 8.57 -8.88 -11.96
N GLN A 36 7.36 -9.35 -12.27
CA GLN A 36 6.23 -8.47 -12.59
C GLN A 36 5.81 -7.64 -11.39
N LEU A 37 5.75 -8.27 -10.22
CA LEU A 37 5.42 -7.57 -8.99
C LEU A 37 6.49 -6.53 -8.66
N GLU A 38 7.75 -6.88 -8.82
CA GLU A 38 8.86 -5.97 -8.58
C GLU A 38 8.77 -4.75 -9.50
N ASP A 39 8.50 -4.94 -10.79
CA ASP A 39 8.36 -3.85 -11.75
C ASP A 39 7.24 -2.89 -11.37
N ILE A 40 6.13 -3.42 -10.87
CA ILE A 40 5.00 -2.60 -10.45
C ILE A 40 5.31 -1.82 -9.18
N LEU A 41 5.99 -2.46 -8.21
CA LEU A 41 6.25 -1.86 -6.91
C LEU A 41 7.47 -0.92 -6.90
N GLN A 42 8.40 -1.07 -7.82
CA GLN A 42 9.62 -0.27 -7.84
C GLN A 42 9.35 1.24 -7.83
N PRO A 43 8.44 1.78 -8.65
CA PRO A 43 8.15 3.21 -8.62
C PRO A 43 7.57 3.69 -7.28
N LEU A 44 6.89 2.80 -6.55
CA LEU A 44 6.28 3.13 -5.27
C LEU A 44 7.26 3.04 -4.10
N TRP A 45 8.20 2.11 -4.18
CA TRP A 45 9.09 1.77 -3.07
C TRP A 45 10.52 2.32 -3.25
N GLY A 46 10.82 2.87 -4.42
CA GLY A 46 12.16 3.29 -4.75
C GLY A 46 13.08 2.12 -5.08
N GLY A 47 14.38 2.39 -5.16
CA GLY A 47 15.37 1.41 -5.61
C GLY A 47 15.94 0.50 -4.54
N ASP A 48 15.42 0.52 -3.32
CA ASP A 48 15.96 -0.31 -2.24
C ASP A 48 15.44 -1.75 -2.33
N VAL A 49 16.22 -2.60 -2.99
CA VAL A 49 15.91 -4.02 -3.21
C VAL A 49 15.80 -4.78 -1.88
N ARG A 50 16.68 -4.48 -0.92
CA ARG A 50 16.67 -5.16 0.39
C ARG A 50 15.39 -4.86 1.16
N LEU A 51 14.92 -3.63 1.06
CA LEU A 51 13.66 -3.24 1.71
C LEU A 51 12.49 -4.00 1.09
N ARG A 52 12.44 -4.08 -0.25
CA ARG A 52 11.39 -4.85 -0.93
C ARG A 52 11.40 -6.31 -0.51
N GLU A 53 12.59 -6.91 -0.50
CA GLU A 53 12.73 -8.31 -0.11
C GLU A 53 12.26 -8.57 1.31
N ARG A 54 12.61 -7.69 2.26
CA ARG A 54 12.17 -7.80 3.65
C ARG A 54 10.67 -7.65 3.80
N GLU A 55 10.09 -6.67 3.12
CA GLU A 55 8.64 -6.44 3.20
C GLU A 55 7.85 -7.60 2.61
N LEU A 56 8.28 -8.13 1.48
CA LEU A 56 7.62 -9.28 0.87
C LEU A 56 7.83 -10.56 1.68
N ALA A 57 9.03 -10.78 2.21
CA ALA A 57 9.32 -11.92 3.07
C ALA A 57 8.48 -11.91 4.34
N ALA A 58 8.25 -10.73 4.92
CA ALA A 58 7.38 -10.58 6.07
C ALA A 58 5.95 -11.01 5.76
N LEU A 59 5.43 -10.64 4.60
CA LEU A 59 4.08 -11.04 4.18
C LEU A 59 3.98 -12.55 3.93
N VAL A 60 5.00 -13.13 3.32
CA VAL A 60 5.06 -14.59 3.14
C VAL A 60 5.13 -15.30 4.50
N GLY A 61 5.98 -14.80 5.40
CA GLY A 61 6.14 -15.38 6.73
C GLY A 61 4.86 -15.29 7.57
N ARG A 62 4.02 -14.30 7.33
CA ARG A 62 2.72 -14.14 7.99
C ARG A 62 1.60 -14.94 7.31
N GLY A 63 1.91 -15.67 6.25
CA GLY A 63 0.94 -16.47 5.53
C GLY A 63 -0.03 -15.66 4.66
N MET A 64 0.32 -14.45 4.30
CA MET A 64 -0.55 -13.58 3.48
C MET A 64 -0.31 -13.71 1.99
N ILE A 65 0.90 -14.12 1.60
CA ILE A 65 1.29 -14.36 0.22
C ILE A 65 1.73 -15.81 0.09
N THR A 66 1.29 -16.45 -0.99
CA THR A 66 1.65 -17.84 -1.30
C THR A 66 2.16 -17.91 -2.75
N MET A 67 2.79 -19.03 -3.09
CA MET A 67 3.24 -19.32 -4.45
C MET A 67 2.29 -20.31 -5.10
N ILE A 68 1.82 -19.97 -6.30
CA ILE A 68 1.00 -20.87 -7.13
C ILE A 68 1.60 -20.83 -8.53
N ASP A 69 2.13 -21.97 -8.99
CA ASP A 69 2.73 -22.09 -10.33
C ASP A 69 3.76 -20.98 -10.62
N ASP A 70 4.72 -20.81 -9.71
CA ASP A 70 5.79 -19.81 -9.78
C ASP A 70 5.31 -18.34 -9.69
N ARG A 71 4.02 -18.13 -9.43
CA ARG A 71 3.45 -16.79 -9.26
C ARG A 71 3.16 -16.53 -7.80
N LEU A 72 3.37 -15.29 -7.39
CA LEU A 72 2.94 -14.82 -6.07
C LEU A 72 1.46 -14.49 -6.12
N ALA A 73 0.73 -14.94 -5.12
CA ALA A 73 -0.70 -14.72 -5.01
C ALA A 73 -1.09 -14.42 -3.57
N LEU A 74 -2.22 -13.75 -3.37
CA LEU A 74 -2.77 -13.64 -2.04
C LEU A 74 -3.28 -15.01 -1.58
N SER A 75 -2.92 -15.40 -0.34
CA SER A 75 -3.60 -16.48 0.33
C SER A 75 -4.99 -16.02 0.76
N GLU A 76 -5.81 -16.93 1.25
CA GLU A 76 -7.10 -16.55 1.85
C GLU A 76 -6.89 -15.55 2.99
N ARG A 77 -5.91 -15.80 3.85
CA ARG A 77 -5.56 -14.90 4.95
C ARG A 77 -5.11 -13.53 4.46
N GLY A 78 -4.32 -13.49 3.38
CA GLY A 78 -3.88 -12.22 2.79
C GLY A 78 -5.05 -11.45 2.21
N ARG A 79 -5.99 -12.12 1.59
CA ARG A 79 -7.19 -11.51 1.03
C ARG A 79 -8.08 -10.91 2.12
N GLU A 80 -8.28 -11.66 3.20
CA GLU A 80 -9.04 -11.18 4.36
C GLU A 80 -8.38 -9.95 4.99
N LYS A 81 -7.06 -10.00 5.15
CA LYS A 81 -6.30 -8.88 5.73
C LYS A 81 -6.36 -7.65 4.83
N TYR A 82 -6.28 -7.83 3.52
CA TYR A 82 -6.40 -6.73 2.58
C TYR A 82 -7.79 -6.06 2.66
N HIS A 83 -8.84 -6.85 2.72
CA HIS A 83 -10.20 -6.32 2.85
C HIS A 83 -10.40 -5.59 4.17
N GLU A 84 -9.85 -6.11 5.26
CA GLU A 84 -9.85 -5.43 6.55
C GLU A 84 -9.15 -4.07 6.45
N ALA A 85 -7.97 -4.04 5.84
CA ALA A 85 -7.20 -2.82 5.65
C ALA A 85 -7.96 -1.80 4.80
N GLN A 86 -8.60 -2.24 3.73
CA GLN A 86 -9.39 -1.36 2.88
C GLN A 86 -10.55 -0.71 3.63
N ARG A 87 -11.27 -1.50 4.44
CA ARG A 87 -12.36 -0.95 5.24
C ARG A 87 -11.86 0.10 6.23
N MET A 88 -10.74 -0.19 6.90
CA MET A 88 -10.16 0.74 7.86
C MET A 88 -9.66 2.03 7.21
N VAL A 89 -9.04 1.93 6.05
CA VAL A 89 -8.58 3.11 5.31
C VAL A 89 -9.76 3.94 4.81
N GLU A 90 -10.81 3.28 4.32
CA GLU A 90 -12.01 3.96 3.86
C GLU A 90 -12.73 4.69 5.00
N ASP A 91 -12.84 4.05 6.16
CA ASP A 91 -13.43 4.68 7.34
C ASP A 91 -12.60 5.90 7.78
N ALA A 92 -11.28 5.79 7.75
CA ALA A 92 -10.40 6.91 8.07
C ALA A 92 -10.54 8.06 7.07
N ARG A 93 -10.71 7.74 5.79
CA ARG A 93 -10.97 8.77 4.76
C ARG A 93 -12.29 9.49 5.00
N GLN A 94 -13.32 8.75 5.37
CA GLN A 94 -14.62 9.34 5.69
C GLN A 94 -14.52 10.29 6.89
N ASP A 95 -13.81 9.87 7.93
CA ASP A 95 -13.58 10.70 9.11
C ASP A 95 -12.81 11.98 8.76
N LEU A 96 -11.77 11.87 7.94
CA LEU A 96 -10.96 13.01 7.51
C LEU A 96 -11.73 13.96 6.59
N SER A 97 -12.69 13.43 5.83
CA SER A 97 -13.48 14.25 4.89
C SER A 97 -14.72 14.85 5.53
N MET A 98 -14.95 14.58 6.83
CA MET A 98 -16.12 15.12 7.52
C MET A 98 -16.09 16.64 7.50
N GLY A 99 -17.16 17.26 6.96
CA GLY A 99 -17.24 18.70 6.78
C GLY A 99 -16.56 19.25 5.54
N ILE A 100 -15.95 18.40 4.72
CA ILE A 100 -15.28 18.76 3.47
C ILE A 100 -16.02 18.08 2.33
N GLY A 101 -16.30 18.81 1.25
CA GLY A 101 -16.91 18.23 0.06
C GLY A 101 -16.01 17.18 -0.59
N ILE A 102 -16.61 16.18 -1.21
CA ILE A 102 -15.88 15.08 -1.86
C ILE A 102 -14.90 15.63 -2.90
N ASP A 103 -15.34 16.62 -3.70
CA ASP A 103 -14.49 17.22 -4.72
C ASP A 103 -13.32 17.99 -4.11
N GLU A 104 -13.56 18.71 -3.01
CA GLU A 104 -12.51 19.42 -2.29
C GLU A 104 -11.50 18.44 -1.71
N TYR A 105 -11.96 17.35 -1.13
CA TYR A 105 -11.10 16.32 -0.56
C TYR A 105 -10.23 15.68 -1.65
N ALA A 106 -10.83 15.29 -2.77
CA ALA A 106 -10.10 14.69 -3.89
C ALA A 106 -9.06 15.66 -4.45
N MET A 107 -9.40 16.93 -4.58
CA MET A 107 -8.48 17.97 -5.05
C MET A 107 -7.32 18.15 -4.08
N ALA A 108 -7.60 18.21 -2.77
CA ALA A 108 -6.57 18.36 -1.75
C ALA A 108 -5.60 17.17 -1.77
N LEU A 109 -6.09 15.96 -1.88
CA LEU A 109 -5.24 14.77 -2.00
C LEU A 109 -4.35 14.83 -3.24
N SER A 110 -4.93 15.21 -4.38
CA SER A 110 -4.18 15.33 -5.63
C SER A 110 -3.04 16.35 -5.51
N VAL A 111 -3.31 17.51 -4.90
CA VAL A 111 -2.29 18.53 -4.66
C VAL A 111 -1.18 18.00 -3.75
N LEU A 112 -1.55 17.36 -2.65
CA LEU A 112 -0.58 16.81 -1.70
C LEU A 112 0.28 15.71 -2.33
N GLU A 113 -0.31 14.87 -3.15
CA GLU A 113 0.43 13.83 -3.88
C GLU A 113 1.47 14.46 -4.82
N ARG A 114 1.09 15.49 -5.57
CA ARG A 114 2.01 16.19 -6.45
C ARG A 114 3.14 16.87 -5.69
N MET A 115 2.83 17.49 -4.56
CA MET A 115 3.85 18.11 -3.69
C MET A 115 4.83 17.07 -3.16
N SER A 116 4.33 15.92 -2.74
CA SER A 116 5.16 14.82 -2.24
C SER A 116 6.10 14.29 -3.32
N LEU A 117 5.59 14.07 -4.54
CA LEU A 117 6.40 13.62 -5.67
C LEU A 117 7.47 14.64 -6.05
N ASN A 118 7.13 15.93 -6.03
CA ASN A 118 8.08 17.00 -6.31
C ASN A 118 9.19 17.05 -5.26
N ALA A 119 8.83 16.87 -3.99
CA ALA A 119 9.80 16.85 -2.90
C ALA A 119 10.77 15.67 -3.04
N GLU A 120 10.26 14.49 -3.40
CA GLU A 120 11.11 13.32 -3.66
C GLU A 120 12.07 13.56 -4.82
N ARG A 121 11.58 14.16 -5.90
CA ARG A 121 12.41 14.46 -7.06
C ARG A 121 13.52 15.45 -6.73
N LEU A 122 13.23 16.46 -5.93
CA LEU A 122 14.22 17.47 -5.52
C LEU A 122 15.25 16.90 -4.53
N ALA A 123 14.88 15.88 -3.78
CA ALA A 123 15.76 15.24 -2.80
C ALA A 123 16.77 14.25 -3.41
N ARG A 124 16.63 13.90 -4.68
CA ARG A 124 17.53 12.96 -5.38
C ARG A 124 18.88 13.57 -5.74
#